data_ffa71fe594681cb932ddb3a838e4ce0a
#
_entry.id   ffa71fe594681cb932ddb3a838e4ce0a
#
_cell.length_a   1.000
_cell.length_b   1.000
_cell.length_c   1.000
_cell.angle_alpha   90.00
_cell.angle_beta   90.00
_cell.angle_gamma   90.00
#
_symmetry.space_group_name_H-M   'P 1'
#
loop_
_entity.id
_entity.type
_entity.pdbx_description
1 polymer ?
#
loop_
_entity_poly.entity_id
_entity_poly.type
_entity_poly.pdbx_seq_one_letter_code
_entity_poly.pdbx_strand_id
1 'polypeptide(L)'
;ISFIYDELFIYFDDVYFGHHLVLQRTPIIYLPELCIVHDIDTTNQLIAPWKLYYLSRNLILSRKIFQDNSPFTLFDVSLRLLKYIFTALKHEKRKECMINVYNGIKDGFWKPKGRGA
;
A
#
# COMPACT_ATOMS: atom_id res chain seq x y z
N ILE A 1 6.85 -8.47 19.93
CA ILE A 1 6.42 -8.60 18.54
C ILE A 1 5.77 -7.30 18.11
N SER A 2 6.25 -6.72 17.03
CA SER A 2 5.64 -5.54 16.47
C SER A 2 4.52 -5.96 15.51
N PHE A 3 3.33 -5.39 15.68
CA PHE A 3 2.21 -5.60 14.77
C PHE A 3 2.14 -4.53 13.69
N ILE A 4 2.95 -3.48 13.81
CA ILE A 4 3.01 -2.38 12.87
C ILE A 4 4.32 -2.49 12.09
N TYR A 5 4.22 -2.47 10.78
CA TYR A 5 5.38 -2.62 9.91
C TYR A 5 5.95 -1.26 9.57
N ASP A 6 6.97 -0.84 10.30
CA ASP A 6 7.59 0.48 10.16
C ASP A 6 8.17 0.72 8.76
N GLU A 7 8.59 -0.35 8.10
CA GLU A 7 9.15 -0.25 6.75
C GLU A 7 8.16 0.22 5.71
N LEU A 8 6.86 0.22 6.01
CA LEU A 8 5.85 0.65 5.07
C LEU A 8 5.71 2.18 5.00
N PHE A 9 5.94 2.86 6.09
CA PHE A 9 5.75 4.29 6.28
C PHE A 9 4.29 4.72 6.11
N ILE A 10 3.69 4.52 4.93
CA ILE A 10 2.30 4.88 4.65
C ILE A 10 1.71 3.91 3.64
N TYR A 11 0.40 3.67 3.73
CA TYR A 11 -0.40 2.78 2.89
C TYR A 11 -0.14 1.29 3.16
N PHE A 12 -1.21 0.54 3.18
CA PHE A 12 -1.28 -0.90 3.43
C PHE A 12 -0.87 -1.30 4.84
N ASP A 13 -0.41 -0.38 5.68
CA ASP A 13 -0.04 -0.70 7.06
C ASP A 13 -1.23 -1.27 7.84
N ASP A 14 -2.41 -0.69 7.69
CA ASP A 14 -3.63 -1.18 8.33
C ASP A 14 -4.07 -2.52 7.75
N VAL A 15 -3.97 -2.69 6.43
CA VAL A 15 -4.31 -3.94 5.76
C VAL A 15 -3.39 -5.07 6.25
N TYR A 16 -2.10 -4.82 6.29
CA TYR A 16 -1.13 -5.84 6.71
C TYR A 16 -1.22 -6.12 8.20
N PHE A 17 -1.51 -5.13 9.01
CA PHE A 17 -1.77 -5.33 10.43
C PHE A 17 -2.96 -6.27 10.65
N GLY A 18 -4.08 -6.01 9.96
CA GLY A 18 -5.26 -6.86 10.02
C GLY A 18 -4.97 -8.28 9.55
N HIS A 19 -4.23 -8.41 8.44
CA HIS A 19 -3.85 -9.71 7.91
C HIS A 19 -2.96 -10.48 8.88
N HIS A 20 -2.03 -9.78 9.53
CA HIS A 20 -1.16 -10.37 10.56
C HIS A 20 -1.98 -10.94 11.72
N LEU A 21 -2.99 -10.20 12.17
CA LEU A 21 -3.87 -10.66 13.24
C LEU A 21 -4.64 -11.92 12.83
N VAL A 22 -5.11 -11.96 11.57
CA VAL A 22 -5.82 -13.14 11.05
C VAL A 22 -4.90 -14.35 11.04
N LEU A 23 -3.66 -14.19 10.58
CA LEU A 23 -2.69 -15.29 10.55
C LEU A 23 -2.37 -15.82 11.94
N GLN A 24 -2.41 -14.96 12.96
CA GLN A 24 -2.17 -15.35 14.34
C GLN A 24 -3.44 -15.82 15.05
N ARG A 25 -4.55 -15.91 14.32
CA ARG A 25 -5.86 -16.32 14.86
C ARG A 25 -6.33 -15.42 15.99
N THR A 26 -5.94 -14.14 15.95
CA THR A 26 -6.41 -13.15 16.90
C THR A 26 -7.79 -12.68 16.46
N PRO A 27 -8.80 -12.69 17.35
CA PRO A 27 -10.13 -12.25 16.96
C PRO A 27 -10.18 -10.75 16.67
N ILE A 28 -10.92 -10.39 15.62
CA ILE A 28 -11.19 -9.01 15.25
C ILE A 28 -12.69 -8.81 15.43
N ILE A 29 -13.06 -7.87 16.30
CA ILE A 29 -14.45 -7.64 16.67
C ILE A 29 -14.92 -6.31 16.12
N TYR A 30 -16.04 -6.33 15.40
CA TYR A 30 -16.71 -5.11 14.94
C TYR A 30 -17.64 -4.62 16.04
N LEU A 31 -17.45 -3.36 16.46
CA LEU A 31 -18.26 -2.71 17.48
C LEU A 31 -19.09 -1.60 16.83
N PRO A 32 -20.33 -1.88 16.43
CA PRO A 32 -21.11 -0.88 15.68
C PRO A 32 -21.50 0.35 16.51
N GLU A 33 -21.49 0.25 17.84
CA GLU A 33 -21.76 1.37 18.73
C GLU A 33 -20.59 2.35 18.82
N LEU A 34 -19.41 1.99 18.33
CA LEU A 34 -18.25 2.87 18.28
C LEU A 34 -18.12 3.47 16.89
N CYS A 35 -17.98 4.77 16.86
CA CYS A 35 -17.88 5.50 15.60
C CYS A 35 -16.70 6.47 15.67
N ILE A 36 -15.82 6.42 14.68
CA ILE A 36 -14.73 7.37 14.53
C ILE A 36 -14.98 8.18 13.27
N VAL A 37 -15.04 9.49 13.44
CA VAL A 37 -15.21 10.39 12.29
C VAL A 37 -13.86 10.59 11.64
N HIS A 38 -13.78 10.22 10.36
CA HIS A 38 -12.57 10.40 9.57
C HIS A 38 -12.81 11.53 8.57
N ASP A 39 -12.29 12.72 8.89
CA ASP A 39 -12.49 13.92 8.09
C ASP A 39 -11.52 13.93 6.93
N ILE A 40 -11.99 13.55 5.75
CA ILE A 40 -11.18 13.50 4.54
C ILE A 40 -11.69 14.53 3.54
N ASP A 41 -10.79 15.35 3.02
CA ASP A 41 -11.12 16.28 1.95
C ASP A 41 -11.26 15.50 0.63
N THR A 42 -12.50 15.44 0.13
CA THR A 42 -12.81 14.74 -1.12
C THR A 42 -12.97 15.70 -2.31
N THR A 43 -12.72 16.99 -2.12
CA THR A 43 -12.91 17.96 -3.19
C THR A 43 -11.86 17.85 -4.28
N ASN A 44 -10.67 17.36 -3.95
CA ASN A 44 -9.59 17.10 -4.90
C ASN A 44 -9.36 15.60 -5.00
N GLN A 45 -9.78 15.02 -6.13
CA GLN A 45 -9.70 13.57 -6.35
C GLN A 45 -8.37 13.11 -6.93
N LEU A 46 -7.50 14.05 -7.28
CA LEU A 46 -6.21 13.70 -7.88
C LEU A 46 -5.24 13.23 -6.81
N ILE A 47 -4.65 12.06 -7.04
CA ILE A 47 -3.62 11.53 -6.14
C ILE A 47 -2.31 12.30 -6.35
N ALA A 48 -1.62 12.62 -5.27
CA ALA A 48 -0.30 13.24 -5.38
C ALA A 48 0.71 12.22 -5.95
N PRO A 49 1.61 12.65 -6.86
CA PRO A 49 2.53 11.70 -7.50
C PRO A 49 3.37 10.86 -6.52
N TRP A 50 3.83 11.45 -5.43
CA TRP A 50 4.66 10.73 -4.45
C TRP A 50 3.91 9.56 -3.78
N LYS A 51 2.59 9.63 -3.71
CA LYS A 51 1.79 8.56 -3.10
C LYS A 51 1.85 7.27 -3.92
N LEU A 52 1.99 7.40 -5.23
CA LEU A 52 2.11 6.23 -6.11
C LEU A 52 3.40 5.44 -5.84
N TYR A 53 4.45 6.12 -5.39
CA TYR A 53 5.67 5.45 -4.98
C TYR A 53 5.40 4.46 -3.83
N TYR A 54 4.75 4.93 -2.76
CA TYR A 54 4.48 4.08 -1.59
C TYR A 54 3.44 3.01 -1.89
N LEU A 55 2.43 3.33 -2.69
CA LEU A 55 1.43 2.34 -3.09
C LEU A 55 2.08 1.19 -3.84
N SER A 56 2.94 1.48 -4.79
CA SER A 56 3.60 0.45 -5.61
C SER A 56 4.61 -0.34 -4.78
N ARG A 57 5.44 0.35 -4.00
CA ARG A 57 6.45 -0.31 -3.17
C ARG A 57 5.83 -1.23 -2.13
N ASN A 58 4.84 -0.72 -1.41
CA ASN A 58 4.26 -1.46 -0.29
C ASN A 58 3.42 -2.64 -0.76
N LEU A 59 2.83 -2.55 -1.95
CA LEU A 59 2.14 -3.66 -2.56
C LEU A 59 3.10 -4.83 -2.83
N ILE A 60 4.29 -4.53 -3.35
CA ILE A 60 5.31 -5.54 -3.60
C ILE A 60 5.86 -6.09 -2.29
N LEU A 61 6.01 -5.24 -1.27
CA LEU A 61 6.51 -5.67 0.03
C LEU A 61 5.62 -6.72 0.69
N SER A 62 4.35 -6.81 0.33
CA SER A 62 3.46 -7.85 0.88
C SER A 62 4.05 -9.24 0.68
N ARG A 63 4.69 -9.49 -0.47
CA ARG A 63 5.30 -10.78 -0.78
C ARG A 63 6.54 -11.06 0.08
N LYS A 64 7.26 -10.01 0.47
CA LYS A 64 8.43 -10.14 1.33
C LYS A 64 8.05 -10.29 2.80
N ILE A 65 7.01 -9.56 3.23
CA ILE A 65 6.57 -9.58 4.62
C ILE A 65 5.89 -10.90 4.96
N PHE A 66 4.97 -11.35 4.12
CA PHE A 66 4.14 -12.52 4.40
C PHE A 66 4.55 -13.77 3.63
N GLN A 67 5.43 -13.63 2.64
CA GLN A 67 5.88 -14.75 1.80
C GLN A 67 4.68 -15.48 1.21
N ASP A 68 4.54 -16.80 1.46
CA ASP A 68 3.44 -17.60 0.90
C ASP A 68 2.07 -17.23 1.48
N ASN A 69 2.03 -16.53 2.61
CA ASN A 69 0.80 -16.13 3.29
C ASN A 69 0.40 -14.69 2.98
N SER A 70 0.88 -14.14 1.87
CA SER A 70 0.58 -12.76 1.48
C SER A 70 -0.92 -12.57 1.25
N PRO A 71 -1.50 -11.41 1.66
CA PRO A 71 -2.88 -11.09 1.36
C PRO A 71 -3.15 -10.85 -0.13
N PHE A 72 -2.10 -10.64 -0.92
CA PHE A 72 -2.21 -10.43 -2.35
C PHE A 72 -1.46 -11.52 -3.11
N THR A 73 -2.15 -12.16 -4.05
CA THR A 73 -1.50 -13.10 -4.98
C THR A 73 -0.68 -12.32 -5.99
N LEU A 74 0.17 -13.04 -6.75
CA LEU A 74 0.92 -12.39 -7.84
C LEU A 74 -0.03 -11.78 -8.87
N PHE A 75 -1.17 -12.41 -9.12
CA PHE A 75 -2.19 -11.88 -10.01
C PHE A 75 -2.77 -10.57 -9.46
N ASP A 76 -3.09 -10.54 -8.17
CA ASP A 76 -3.63 -9.33 -7.52
C ASP A 76 -2.63 -8.18 -7.57
N VAL A 77 -1.36 -8.47 -7.28
CA VAL A 77 -0.29 -7.48 -7.34
C VAL A 77 -0.18 -6.90 -8.76
N SER A 78 -0.20 -7.78 -9.75
CA SER A 78 -0.10 -7.35 -11.16
C SER A 78 -1.27 -6.47 -11.57
N LEU A 79 -2.50 -6.83 -11.20
CA LEU A 79 -3.69 -6.04 -11.51
C LEU A 79 -3.64 -4.67 -10.85
N ARG A 80 -3.22 -4.60 -9.59
CA ARG A 80 -3.13 -3.34 -8.88
C ARG A 80 -2.04 -2.45 -9.45
N LEU A 81 -0.91 -3.02 -9.83
CA LEU A 81 0.17 -2.25 -10.48
C LEU A 81 -0.30 -1.69 -11.82
N LEU A 82 -1.03 -2.47 -12.61
CA LEU A 82 -1.61 -1.97 -13.86
C LEU A 82 -2.56 -0.81 -13.59
N LYS A 83 -3.37 -0.90 -12.53
CA LYS A 83 -4.27 0.18 -12.13
C LYS A 83 -3.47 1.45 -11.80
N TYR A 84 -2.38 1.33 -11.09
CA TYR A 84 -1.54 2.48 -10.75
C TYR A 84 -0.90 3.09 -11.98
N ILE A 85 -0.47 2.26 -12.94
CA ILE A 85 0.09 2.73 -14.20
C ILE A 85 -0.96 3.51 -14.99
N PHE A 86 -2.20 2.98 -15.09
CA PHE A 86 -3.28 3.70 -15.74
C PHE A 86 -3.59 5.03 -15.06
N THR A 87 -3.61 5.04 -13.73
CA THR A 87 -3.82 6.26 -12.97
C THR A 87 -2.72 7.29 -13.29
N ALA A 88 -1.48 6.83 -13.36
CA ALA A 88 -0.34 7.70 -13.69
C ALA A 88 -0.47 8.28 -15.11
N LEU A 89 -0.86 7.45 -16.07
CA LEU A 89 -1.01 7.87 -17.46
C LEU A 89 -2.11 8.91 -17.66
N LYS A 90 -3.15 8.85 -16.83
CA LYS A 90 -4.27 9.80 -16.89
C LYS A 90 -4.02 11.07 -16.07
N HIS A 91 -2.95 11.11 -15.31
CA HIS A 91 -2.65 12.24 -14.44
C HIS A 91 -2.05 13.39 -15.25
N GLU A 92 -2.30 14.64 -14.79
CA GLU A 92 -1.69 15.81 -15.41
C GLU A 92 -0.17 15.75 -15.38
N LYS A 93 0.39 15.26 -14.27
CA LYS A 93 1.83 15.07 -14.06
C LYS A 93 2.23 13.63 -14.33
N ARG A 94 1.81 13.08 -15.48
CA ARG A 94 2.01 11.67 -15.77
C ARG A 94 3.48 11.22 -15.71
N LYS A 95 4.39 12.07 -16.19
CA LYS A 95 5.81 11.75 -16.18
C LYS A 95 6.32 11.55 -14.76
N GLU A 96 5.98 12.48 -13.87
CA GLU A 96 6.34 12.39 -12.46
C GLU A 96 5.69 11.18 -11.80
N CYS A 97 4.40 10.93 -12.09
CA CYS A 97 3.70 9.77 -11.57
C CYS A 97 4.33 8.46 -12.02
N MET A 98 4.69 8.36 -13.30
CA MET A 98 5.33 7.14 -13.83
C MET A 98 6.70 6.90 -13.20
N ILE A 99 7.47 7.95 -12.96
CA ILE A 99 8.75 7.84 -12.28
C ILE A 99 8.54 7.31 -10.86
N ASN A 100 7.53 7.81 -10.14
CA ASN A 100 7.22 7.35 -8.79
C ASN A 100 6.80 5.90 -8.77
N VAL A 101 5.95 5.46 -9.71
CA VAL A 101 5.54 4.06 -9.81
C VAL A 101 6.77 3.17 -10.09
N TYR A 102 7.59 3.57 -11.02
CA TYR A 102 8.81 2.82 -11.37
C TYR A 102 9.73 2.67 -10.16
N ASN A 103 10.00 3.78 -9.47
CA ASN A 103 10.86 3.77 -8.29
C ASN A 103 10.26 2.94 -7.16
N GLY A 104 8.94 2.99 -6.99
CA GLY A 104 8.25 2.18 -6.01
C GLY A 104 8.41 0.69 -6.28
N ILE A 105 8.22 0.27 -7.52
CA ILE A 105 8.42 -1.12 -7.93
C ILE A 105 9.86 -1.55 -7.69
N LYS A 106 10.80 -0.75 -8.12
CA LYS A 106 12.23 -1.01 -7.94
C LYS A 106 12.59 -1.16 -6.47
N ASP A 107 12.19 -0.19 -5.66
CA ASP A 107 12.54 -0.19 -4.23
C ASP A 107 11.80 -1.29 -3.47
N GLY A 108 10.62 -1.68 -3.91
CA GLY A 108 9.89 -2.81 -3.35
C GLY A 108 10.66 -4.11 -3.46
N PHE A 109 11.40 -4.28 -4.55
CA PHE A 109 12.25 -5.46 -4.74
C PHE A 109 13.61 -5.33 -4.07
N TRP A 110 14.19 -4.12 -4.05
CA TRP A 110 15.60 -3.95 -3.68
C TRP A 110 15.81 -3.25 -2.34
N LYS A 111 14.98 -2.27 -2.00
CA LYS A 111 15.19 -1.44 -0.80
C LYS A 111 13.90 -1.30 0.01
N PRO A 112 13.42 -2.36 0.66
CA PRO A 112 12.15 -2.32 1.40
C PRO A 112 12.31 -1.61 2.74
N LYS A 113 12.51 -0.30 2.73
CA LYS A 113 12.66 0.47 3.96
C LYS A 113 11.72 1.66 3.99
N GLY A 114 11.16 1.88 5.13
CA GLY A 114 10.25 2.90 5.58
C GLY A 114 9.98 4.05 4.62
N ARG A 115 10.60 5.18 4.86
CA ARG A 115 10.44 6.37 4.03
C ARG A 115 11.45 6.32 2.88
N GLY A 116 10.98 6.06 1.69
CA GLY A 116 11.82 6.01 0.50
C GLY A 116 12.33 7.38 0.10
N ALA A 117 13.45 7.40 -0.59
CA ALA A 117 14.05 8.62 -1.10
C ALA A 117 13.35 9.09 -2.37
#